data_b83c4fa489668b7d21b1b87388eb1d4b
#
_entry.id   b83c4fa489668b7d21b1b87388eb1d4b
#
_cell.length_a   1.000
_cell.length_b   1.000
_cell.length_c   1.000
_cell.angle_alpha   90.00
_cell.angle_beta   90.00
_cell.angle_gamma   90.00
#
_symmetry.space_group_name_H-M   'P 1'
#
loop_
_entity.id
_entity.type
_entity.pdbx_description
1 polymer ?
#
loop_
_entity_poly.entity_id
_entity_poly.type
_entity_poly.pdbx_seq_one_letter_code
_entity_poly.pdbx_strand_id
1 'polypeptide(L)'
;VGPILSHFNHISTKLTKKNFDASVAIYPYCGFTFNKIVKTDTPLLIITGRSDDLTPEKSCQNIHEKFQTADNLIEYISLEDARHGFDNPFLFFGITFDDLPSLNIINDKCTLTITDNGEIMNLDGRLIPGPSESEKLLKECSTPGVTVQYSRRATNLTSEAIVNFFSERLNNK
;
A
#
# COMPACT_ATOMS: atom_id res chain seq x y z
N VAL A 1 0.30 1.64 4.66
CA VAL A 1 -0.57 2.86 4.64
C VAL A 1 0.25 4.10 4.97
N GLY A 2 1.11 4.09 6.00
CA GLY A 2 1.91 5.25 6.41
C GLY A 2 2.69 5.95 5.29
N PRO A 3 3.54 5.25 4.51
CA PRO A 3 4.30 5.90 3.43
C PRO A 3 3.42 6.54 2.36
N ILE A 4 2.30 5.91 2.01
CA ILE A 4 1.36 6.46 1.03
C ILE A 4 0.64 7.68 1.60
N LEU A 5 0.22 7.64 2.87
CA LEU A 5 -0.37 8.80 3.53
C LEU A 5 0.63 9.94 3.73
N SER A 6 1.91 9.63 3.98
CA SER A 6 2.96 10.65 4.08
C SER A 6 3.24 11.36 2.75
N HIS A 7 2.93 10.70 1.64
CA HIS A 7 2.95 11.32 0.32
C HIS A 7 1.90 12.45 0.21
N PHE A 8 0.83 12.42 0.99
CA PHE A 8 -0.19 13.46 1.01
C PHE A 8 0.10 14.50 2.08
N ASN A 9 0.72 15.58 1.69
CA ASN A 9 1.09 16.68 2.58
C ASN A 9 -0.05 17.18 3.47
N HIS A 10 -1.27 17.25 2.95
CA HIS A 10 -2.41 17.77 3.70
C HIS A 10 -2.86 16.83 4.83
N ILE A 11 -2.60 15.52 4.72
CA ILE A 11 -2.87 14.55 5.80
C ILE A 11 -1.66 14.46 6.73
N SER A 12 -0.44 14.40 6.19
CA SER A 12 0.77 14.32 7.00
C SER A 12 1.01 15.57 7.83
N THR A 13 0.70 16.77 7.33
CA THR A 13 0.85 18.03 8.08
C THR A 13 -0.12 18.14 9.26
N LYS A 14 -1.24 17.43 9.25
CA LYS A 14 -2.12 17.31 10.42
C LYS A 14 -1.51 16.44 11.52
N LEU A 15 -0.65 15.48 11.17
CA LEU A 15 -0.04 14.53 12.08
C LEU A 15 1.37 14.91 12.49
N THR A 16 2.14 15.50 11.58
CA THR A 16 3.53 15.89 11.80
C THR A 16 3.80 17.26 11.16
N LYS A 17 4.68 18.05 11.78
CA LYS A 17 5.13 19.33 11.20
C LYS A 17 6.25 19.17 10.16
N LYS A 18 6.67 17.92 9.88
CA LYS A 18 7.76 17.60 8.96
C LYS A 18 7.28 16.62 7.93
N ASN A 19 7.67 16.82 6.68
CA ASN A 19 7.49 15.87 5.59
C ASN A 19 8.66 14.88 5.55
N PHE A 20 8.42 13.72 4.92
CA PHE A 20 9.47 12.81 4.57
C PHE A 20 10.18 13.30 3.29
N ASP A 21 11.48 13.09 3.21
CA ASP A 21 12.28 13.42 2.02
C ASP A 21 12.06 12.42 0.87
N ALA A 22 11.76 11.18 1.20
CA ALA A 22 11.35 10.11 0.28
C ALA A 22 10.63 9.01 1.06
N SER A 23 9.83 8.20 0.39
CA SER A 23 9.06 7.10 1.00
C SER A 23 9.12 5.84 0.16
N VAL A 24 9.17 4.68 0.82
CA VAL A 24 9.03 3.36 0.18
C VAL A 24 7.88 2.61 0.83
N ALA A 25 7.04 2.00 0.00
CA ALA A 25 5.93 1.17 0.43
C ALA A 25 6.11 -0.25 -0.15
N ILE A 26 6.32 -1.24 0.72
CA ILE A 26 6.47 -2.65 0.33
C ILE A 26 5.12 -3.33 0.59
N TYR A 27 4.58 -3.99 -0.45
CA TYR A 27 3.26 -4.64 -0.48
C TYR A 27 2.18 -3.86 0.31
N PRO A 28 2.01 -2.54 0.03
CA PRO A 28 1.08 -1.73 0.79
C PRO A 28 -0.37 -2.07 0.46
N TYR A 29 -1.27 -1.85 1.41
CA TYR A 29 -2.69 -1.81 1.09
C TYR A 29 -2.99 -0.57 0.25
N CYS A 30 -3.39 -0.76 -0.99
CA CYS A 30 -3.73 0.28 -1.96
C CYS A 30 -5.24 0.36 -2.28
N GLY A 31 -6.07 -0.35 -1.53
CA GLY A 31 -7.53 -0.37 -1.71
C GLY A 31 -8.20 0.93 -1.26
N PHE A 32 -7.67 2.08 -1.69
CA PHE A 32 -8.26 3.38 -1.40
C PHE A 32 -8.13 4.33 -2.58
N THR A 33 -8.99 5.32 -2.59
CA THR A 33 -8.97 6.45 -3.51
C THR A 33 -9.03 7.75 -2.73
N PHE A 34 -8.75 8.87 -3.39
CA PHE A 34 -8.84 10.19 -2.80
C PHE A 34 -9.82 11.04 -3.60
N ASN A 35 -10.57 11.90 -2.94
CA ASN A 35 -11.42 12.87 -3.62
C ASN A 35 -10.59 13.78 -4.53
N LYS A 36 -9.40 14.17 -4.05
CA LYS A 36 -8.46 14.99 -4.81
C LYS A 36 -7.04 14.48 -4.60
N ILE A 37 -6.34 14.23 -5.69
CA ILE A 37 -4.91 13.95 -5.65
C ILE A 37 -4.16 15.28 -5.75
N VAL A 38 -3.36 15.55 -4.73
CA VAL A 38 -2.55 16.77 -4.65
C VAL A 38 -1.12 16.44 -5.06
N LYS A 39 -0.49 17.32 -5.84
CA LYS A 39 0.93 17.20 -6.13
C LYS A 39 1.75 17.37 -4.84
N THR A 40 2.74 16.51 -4.67
CA THR A 40 3.69 16.56 -3.55
C THR A 40 5.12 16.40 -4.07
N ASP A 41 6.06 17.00 -3.37
CA ASP A 41 7.49 16.90 -3.70
C ASP A 41 8.18 15.69 -3.06
N THR A 42 7.44 14.86 -2.33
CA THR A 42 7.97 13.66 -1.67
C THR A 42 7.95 12.48 -2.65
N PRO A 43 9.11 12.01 -3.15
CA PRO A 43 9.17 10.81 -4.00
C PRO A 43 8.62 9.58 -3.27
N LEU A 44 7.89 8.75 -3.99
CA LEU A 44 7.34 7.49 -3.48
C LEU A 44 7.72 6.32 -4.39
N LEU A 45 8.28 5.26 -3.81
CA LEU A 45 8.44 3.97 -4.45
C LEU A 45 7.42 2.99 -3.88
N ILE A 46 6.63 2.36 -4.76
CA ILE A 46 5.73 1.26 -4.41
C ILE A 46 6.30 -0.04 -4.97
N ILE A 47 6.40 -1.07 -4.13
CA ILE A 47 6.85 -2.41 -4.52
C ILE A 47 5.74 -3.40 -4.15
N THR A 48 5.25 -4.16 -5.14
CA THR A 48 4.17 -5.14 -4.95
C THR A 48 4.57 -6.53 -5.44
N GLY A 49 3.91 -7.55 -4.93
CA GLY A 49 3.99 -8.91 -5.43
C GLY A 49 2.78 -9.24 -6.31
N ARG A 50 3.01 -9.85 -7.49
CA ARG A 50 1.90 -10.26 -8.39
C ARG A 50 1.01 -11.34 -7.80
N SER A 51 1.56 -12.16 -6.94
CA SER A 51 0.83 -13.25 -6.28
C SER A 51 0.35 -12.87 -4.88
N ASP A 52 0.42 -11.58 -4.52
CA ASP A 52 -0.08 -11.08 -3.24
C ASP A 52 -1.61 -11.00 -3.28
N ASP A 53 -2.24 -11.88 -2.53
CA ASP A 53 -3.70 -11.96 -2.39
C ASP A 53 -4.23 -11.20 -1.16
N LEU A 54 -3.36 -10.80 -0.23
CA LEU A 54 -3.72 -9.91 0.88
C LEU A 54 -3.84 -8.45 0.44
N THR A 55 -2.85 -7.97 -0.33
CA THR A 55 -2.81 -6.60 -0.84
C THR A 55 -2.64 -6.62 -2.36
N PRO A 56 -3.73 -6.84 -3.12
CA PRO A 56 -3.66 -7.08 -4.55
C PRO A 56 -2.96 -5.97 -5.33
N GLU A 57 -2.04 -6.36 -6.19
CA GLU A 57 -1.21 -5.51 -7.04
C GLU A 57 -2.03 -4.49 -7.84
N LYS A 58 -3.15 -4.91 -8.42
CA LYS A 58 -4.00 -4.07 -9.27
C LYS A 58 -4.43 -2.77 -8.61
N SER A 59 -4.72 -2.81 -7.30
CA SER A 59 -5.08 -1.60 -6.55
C SER A 59 -3.91 -0.61 -6.50
N CYS A 60 -2.68 -1.10 -6.37
CA CYS A 60 -1.48 -0.26 -6.35
C CYS A 60 -1.12 0.28 -7.75
N GLN A 61 -1.36 -0.47 -8.82
CA GLN A 61 -1.25 0.03 -10.18
C GLN A 61 -2.19 1.21 -10.42
N ASN A 62 -3.45 1.10 -10.01
CA ASN A 62 -4.43 2.18 -10.12
C ASN A 62 -4.00 3.45 -9.36
N ILE A 63 -3.43 3.29 -8.17
CA ILE A 63 -2.85 4.40 -7.39
C ILE A 63 -1.69 5.03 -8.17
N HIS A 64 -0.73 4.23 -8.63
CA HIS A 64 0.41 4.69 -9.39
C HIS A 64 -0.01 5.53 -10.60
N GLU A 65 -0.92 5.03 -11.45
CA GLU A 65 -1.43 5.73 -12.63
C GLU A 65 -2.08 7.08 -12.27
N LYS A 66 -2.94 7.08 -11.25
CA LYS A 66 -3.61 8.32 -10.79
C LYS A 66 -2.61 9.36 -10.28
N PHE A 67 -1.55 8.92 -9.59
CA PHE A 67 -0.53 9.82 -9.07
C PHE A 67 0.37 10.37 -10.15
N GLN A 68 0.70 9.57 -11.16
CA GLN A 68 1.43 10.05 -12.33
C GLN A 68 0.65 11.13 -13.08
N THR A 69 -0.66 10.99 -13.25
CA THR A 69 -1.49 12.00 -13.91
C THR A 69 -1.54 13.33 -13.15
N ALA A 70 -1.27 13.30 -11.84
CA ALA A 70 -1.17 14.50 -11.00
C ALA A 70 0.28 15.03 -10.87
N ASP A 71 1.18 14.57 -11.74
CA ASP A 71 2.60 14.99 -11.81
C ASP A 71 3.36 14.75 -10.48
N ASN A 72 3.05 13.65 -9.80
CA ASN A 72 3.77 13.21 -8.61
C ASN A 72 4.98 12.35 -8.98
N LEU A 73 6.04 12.44 -8.17
CA LEU A 73 7.23 11.61 -8.28
C LEU A 73 6.95 10.23 -7.68
N ILE A 74 6.42 9.33 -8.51
CA ILE A 74 6.07 7.98 -8.08
C ILE A 74 6.70 6.93 -8.99
N GLU A 75 7.33 5.94 -8.37
CA GLU A 75 7.91 4.75 -9.01
C GLU A 75 7.14 3.51 -8.58
N TYR A 76 7.07 2.53 -9.47
CA TYR A 76 6.31 1.31 -9.22
C TYR A 76 7.10 0.08 -9.72
N ILE A 77 7.23 -0.91 -8.84
CA ILE A 77 7.87 -2.19 -9.14
C ILE A 77 6.90 -3.33 -8.82
N SER A 78 6.68 -4.18 -9.83
CA SER A 78 5.89 -5.39 -9.73
C SER A 78 6.83 -6.60 -9.72
N LEU A 79 6.79 -7.41 -8.68
CA LEU A 79 7.64 -8.59 -8.51
C LEU A 79 6.87 -9.85 -8.88
N GLU A 80 7.36 -10.56 -9.90
CA GLU A 80 6.80 -11.86 -10.29
C GLU A 80 6.96 -12.89 -9.15
N ASP A 81 5.98 -13.76 -8.99
CA ASP A 81 5.96 -14.85 -8.01
C ASP A 81 6.18 -14.42 -6.55
N ALA A 82 6.01 -13.13 -6.24
CA ALA A 82 6.08 -12.62 -4.88
C ALA A 82 4.69 -12.57 -4.24
N ARG A 83 4.58 -13.15 -3.04
CA ARG A 83 3.39 -13.12 -2.17
C ARG A 83 3.58 -12.11 -1.05
N HIS A 84 2.53 -11.85 -0.27
CA HIS A 84 2.65 -11.01 0.93
C HIS A 84 3.69 -11.58 1.91
N GLY A 85 4.53 -10.71 2.49
CA GLY A 85 5.60 -11.13 3.40
C GLY A 85 6.78 -11.82 2.71
N PHE A 86 7.01 -11.57 1.43
CA PHE A 86 8.08 -12.18 0.64
C PHE A 86 9.50 -11.90 1.19
N ASP A 87 9.65 -10.91 2.03
CA ASP A 87 10.89 -10.51 2.67
C ASP A 87 11.12 -11.15 4.06
N ASN A 88 10.14 -11.90 4.55
CA ASN A 88 10.23 -12.58 5.85
C ASN A 88 10.76 -14.02 5.69
N PRO A 89 12.03 -14.31 6.06
CA PRO A 89 12.63 -15.63 5.87
C PRO A 89 11.98 -16.75 6.70
N PHE A 90 11.21 -16.43 7.75
CA PHE A 90 10.46 -17.43 8.52
C PHE A 90 9.28 -18.02 7.74
N LEU A 91 8.88 -17.41 6.62
CA LEU A 91 7.82 -17.89 5.74
C LEU A 91 8.32 -18.76 4.59
N PHE A 92 9.46 -19.39 4.74
CA PHE A 92 10.15 -20.16 3.68
C PHE A 92 9.25 -21.22 3.01
N PHE A 93 8.44 -21.94 3.77
CA PHE A 93 7.54 -22.98 3.24
C PHE A 93 6.19 -22.45 2.74
N GLY A 94 5.94 -21.15 2.94
CA GLY A 94 4.61 -20.61 2.73
C GLY A 94 3.60 -21.07 3.79
N ILE A 95 2.69 -20.19 4.16
CA ILE A 95 1.60 -20.47 5.11
C ILE A 95 0.32 -19.93 4.52
N THR A 96 -0.73 -20.75 4.47
CA THR A 96 -2.09 -20.30 4.12
C THR A 96 -2.92 -20.16 5.39
N PHE A 97 -3.58 -19.02 5.54
CA PHE A 97 -4.43 -18.70 6.69
C PHE A 97 -5.89 -18.76 6.28
N ASP A 98 -6.58 -19.84 6.66
CA ASP A 98 -7.98 -20.07 6.29
C ASP A 98 -8.98 -19.44 7.27
N ASP A 99 -8.56 -19.14 8.50
CA ASP A 99 -9.46 -18.70 9.60
C ASP A 99 -8.97 -17.50 10.39
N LEU A 100 -8.01 -16.72 9.89
CA LEU A 100 -7.56 -15.49 10.58
C LEU A 100 -8.31 -14.26 10.05
N PRO A 101 -9.22 -13.67 10.84
CA PRO A 101 -10.06 -12.55 10.37
C PRO A 101 -9.30 -11.31 9.88
N SER A 102 -8.04 -11.17 10.26
CA SER A 102 -7.17 -10.04 9.87
C SER A 102 -6.31 -10.33 8.64
N LEU A 103 -6.29 -11.57 8.13
CA LEU A 103 -5.51 -12.02 6.98
C LEU A 103 -6.43 -12.64 5.94
N ASN A 104 -7.26 -11.81 5.34
CA ASN A 104 -8.21 -12.22 4.32
C ASN A 104 -7.79 -11.69 2.94
N ILE A 105 -8.14 -12.42 1.90
CA ILE A 105 -8.04 -11.98 0.51
C ILE A 105 -8.93 -10.76 0.34
N ILE A 106 -8.31 -9.61 0.03
CA ILE A 106 -9.01 -8.33 -0.16
C ILE A 106 -9.55 -8.26 -1.60
N ASN A 107 -10.82 -7.90 -1.75
CA ASN A 107 -11.42 -7.66 -3.06
C ASN A 107 -11.75 -6.17 -3.29
N ASP A 108 -12.16 -5.82 -4.49
CA ASP A 108 -12.41 -4.42 -4.90
C ASP A 108 -13.50 -3.72 -4.05
N LYS A 109 -14.40 -4.49 -3.42
CA LYS A 109 -15.44 -3.93 -2.53
C LYS A 109 -14.87 -3.37 -1.22
N CYS A 110 -13.63 -3.74 -0.86
CA CYS A 110 -12.91 -3.18 0.27
C CYS A 110 -12.30 -1.80 -0.02
N THR A 111 -12.49 -1.26 -1.22
CA THR A 111 -11.95 0.06 -1.57
C THR A 111 -12.55 1.15 -0.68
N LEU A 112 -11.69 2.00 -0.15
CA LEU A 112 -12.03 3.12 0.72
C LEU A 112 -11.86 4.43 -0.04
N THR A 113 -12.60 5.46 0.36
CA THR A 113 -12.37 6.84 -0.09
C THR A 113 -11.83 7.66 1.07
N ILE A 114 -10.70 8.34 0.85
CA ILE A 114 -10.13 9.29 1.81
C ILE A 114 -10.53 10.69 1.35
N THR A 115 -11.27 11.41 2.19
CA THR A 115 -11.73 12.77 1.91
C THR A 115 -10.62 13.80 2.12
N ASP A 116 -10.83 15.03 1.65
CA ASP A 116 -9.89 16.13 1.84
C ASP A 116 -9.70 16.50 3.33
N ASN A 117 -10.64 16.12 4.18
CA ASN A 117 -10.55 16.29 5.63
C ASN A 117 -9.85 15.11 6.33
N GLY A 118 -9.47 14.06 5.59
CA GLY A 118 -8.85 12.85 6.13
C GLY A 118 -9.86 11.86 6.74
N GLU A 119 -11.16 12.03 6.48
CA GLU A 119 -12.17 11.05 6.85
C GLU A 119 -12.12 9.87 5.88
N ILE A 120 -12.45 8.68 6.38
CA ILE A 120 -12.47 7.44 5.59
C ILE A 120 -13.92 7.03 5.37
N MET A 121 -14.27 6.78 4.10
CA MET A 121 -15.59 6.28 3.70
C MET A 121 -15.47 4.99 2.90
N ASN A 122 -16.50 4.13 2.94
CA ASN A 122 -16.61 3.01 2.03
C ASN A 122 -17.15 3.48 0.65
N LEU A 123 -17.27 2.55 -0.30
CA LEU A 123 -17.79 2.84 -1.65
C LEU A 123 -19.22 3.42 -1.66
N ASP A 124 -20.04 3.09 -0.66
CA ASP A 124 -21.41 3.59 -0.53
C ASP A 124 -21.47 4.98 0.10
N GLY A 125 -20.32 5.60 0.41
CA GLY A 125 -20.23 6.90 1.07
C GLY A 125 -20.48 6.87 2.58
N ARG A 126 -20.50 5.68 3.20
CA ARG A 126 -20.65 5.54 4.66
C ARG A 126 -19.31 5.81 5.35
N LEU A 127 -19.33 6.65 6.35
CA LEU A 127 -18.16 6.95 7.19
C LEU A 127 -17.68 5.71 7.93
N ILE A 128 -16.36 5.53 7.98
CA ILE A 128 -15.67 4.49 8.72
C ILE A 128 -14.86 5.16 9.84
N PRO A 129 -15.49 5.48 10.99
CA PRO A 129 -14.88 6.33 12.01
C PRO A 129 -13.86 5.60 12.88
N GLY A 130 -13.78 4.27 12.79
CA GLY A 130 -12.90 3.52 13.67
C GLY A 130 -12.75 2.04 13.35
N PRO A 131 -11.99 1.32 14.20
CA PRO A 131 -11.64 -0.08 13.97
C PRO A 131 -12.84 -1.03 13.85
N SER A 132 -13.90 -0.81 14.65
CA SER A 132 -15.09 -1.68 14.63
C SER A 132 -15.84 -1.63 13.30
N GLU A 133 -15.93 -0.45 12.68
CA GLU A 133 -16.56 -0.26 11.38
C GLU A 133 -15.67 -0.82 10.26
N SER A 134 -14.35 -0.68 10.39
CA SER A 134 -13.38 -1.29 9.48
C SER A 134 -13.45 -2.81 9.53
N GLU A 135 -13.59 -3.42 10.69
CA GLU A 135 -13.73 -4.88 10.85
C GLU A 135 -15.02 -5.38 10.20
N LYS A 136 -16.14 -4.67 10.36
CA LYS A 136 -17.40 -5.02 9.68
C LYS A 136 -17.25 -4.96 8.16
N LEU A 137 -16.66 -3.89 7.64
CA LEU A 137 -16.42 -3.76 6.21
C LEU A 137 -15.54 -4.90 5.69
N LEU A 138 -14.45 -5.22 6.37
CA LEU A 138 -13.56 -6.32 5.97
C LEU A 138 -14.28 -7.66 5.92
N LYS A 139 -15.17 -7.95 6.85
CA LYS A 139 -15.99 -9.17 6.82
C LYS A 139 -16.93 -9.25 5.62
N GLU A 140 -17.41 -8.11 5.13
CA GLU A 140 -18.34 -8.02 4.00
C GLU A 140 -17.62 -8.07 2.64
N CYS A 141 -16.35 -7.65 2.57
CA CYS A 141 -15.64 -7.44 1.32
C CYS A 141 -14.36 -8.28 1.16
N SER A 142 -14.08 -9.20 2.07
CA SER A 142 -12.92 -10.07 2.01
C SER A 142 -13.28 -11.54 2.19
N THR A 143 -12.38 -12.44 1.83
CA THR A 143 -12.55 -13.90 1.99
C THR A 143 -11.33 -14.50 2.64
N PRO A 144 -11.47 -15.59 3.44
CA PRO A 144 -10.34 -16.34 3.99
C PRO A 144 -9.43 -16.94 2.92
N GLY A 145 -8.24 -17.37 3.30
CA GLY A 145 -7.35 -18.16 2.44
C GLY A 145 -6.12 -17.43 1.94
N VAL A 146 -5.70 -16.34 2.62
CA VAL A 146 -4.45 -15.63 2.27
C VAL A 146 -3.24 -16.53 2.41
N THR A 147 -2.39 -16.53 1.39
CA THR A 147 -1.10 -17.22 1.42
C THR A 147 0.04 -16.22 1.50
N VAL A 148 0.87 -16.37 2.53
CA VAL A 148 2.12 -15.62 2.71
C VAL A 148 3.32 -16.52 2.45
N GLN A 149 4.37 -16.02 1.79
CA GLN A 149 5.52 -16.83 1.46
C GLN A 149 6.77 -15.98 1.22
N TYR A 150 7.90 -16.44 1.77
CA TYR A 150 9.22 -15.87 1.52
C TYR A 150 9.68 -16.11 0.08
N SER A 151 10.32 -15.11 -0.51
CA SER A 151 11.01 -15.22 -1.80
C SER A 151 12.36 -14.51 -1.73
N ARG A 152 13.45 -15.28 -1.73
CA ARG A 152 14.81 -14.71 -1.74
C ARG A 152 15.02 -13.78 -2.93
N ARG A 153 14.52 -14.16 -4.12
CA ARG A 153 14.64 -13.33 -5.32
C ARG A 153 13.93 -12.00 -5.14
N ALA A 154 12.67 -12.02 -4.69
CA ALA A 154 11.90 -10.81 -4.45
C ALA A 154 12.56 -9.92 -3.38
N THR A 155 13.05 -10.50 -2.28
CA THR A 155 13.77 -9.79 -1.22
C THR A 155 15.01 -9.07 -1.76
N ASN A 156 15.83 -9.76 -2.56
CA ASN A 156 17.05 -9.16 -3.12
C ASN A 156 16.72 -8.01 -4.08
N LEU A 157 15.78 -8.21 -4.99
CA LEU A 157 15.33 -7.16 -5.92
C LEU A 157 14.76 -5.94 -5.17
N THR A 158 13.97 -6.18 -4.13
CA THR A 158 13.43 -5.13 -3.27
C THR A 158 14.54 -4.35 -2.57
N SER A 159 15.50 -5.05 -1.98
CA SER A 159 16.63 -4.41 -1.28
C SER A 159 17.46 -3.54 -2.22
N GLU A 160 17.76 -4.03 -3.42
CA GLU A 160 18.48 -3.28 -4.45
C GLU A 160 17.69 -2.03 -4.89
N ALA A 161 16.41 -2.19 -5.16
CA ALA A 161 15.54 -1.10 -5.56
C ALA A 161 15.45 0.01 -4.50
N ILE A 162 15.32 -0.37 -3.22
CA ILE A 162 15.29 0.58 -2.10
C ILE A 162 16.59 1.37 -1.99
N VAL A 163 17.74 0.68 -2.05
CA VAL A 163 19.05 1.32 -1.98
C VAL A 163 19.24 2.30 -3.12
N ASN A 164 18.92 1.90 -4.36
CA ASN A 164 19.03 2.75 -5.54
C ASN A 164 18.10 3.98 -5.42
N PHE A 165 16.83 3.75 -5.08
CA PHE A 165 15.85 4.82 -4.91
C PHE A 165 16.30 5.88 -3.90
N PHE A 166 16.71 5.47 -2.70
CA PHE A 166 17.17 6.43 -1.69
C PHE A 166 18.50 7.10 -2.08
N SER A 167 19.42 6.37 -2.71
CA SER A 167 20.69 6.95 -3.19
C SER A 167 20.47 8.05 -4.20
N GLU A 168 19.54 7.86 -5.14
CA GLU A 168 19.20 8.86 -6.16
C GLU A 168 18.45 10.07 -5.59
N ARG A 169 17.58 9.86 -4.61
CA ARG A 169 16.68 10.90 -4.07
C ARG A 169 17.26 11.70 -2.92
N LEU A 170 18.19 11.12 -2.14
CA LEU A 170 18.76 11.77 -0.96
C LEU A 170 20.15 12.37 -1.21
N ASN A 171 20.94 11.85 -2.19
CA ASN A 171 22.26 12.39 -2.50
C ASN A 171 22.25 13.64 -3.41
N ASN A 172 21.12 14.01 -3.96
CA ASN A 172 20.95 15.18 -4.84
C ASN A 172 20.38 16.42 -4.10
N LYS A 173 20.49 16.45 -2.76
CA LYS A 173 20.10 17.61 -1.93
C LYS A 173 21.29 18.36 -1.38
#